data_16606a2f493c9f0a2c846cc877ab67da
#
_entry.id   16606a2f493c9f0a2c846cc877ab67da
#
_cell.length_a   1.000
_cell.length_b   1.000
_cell.length_c   1.000
_cell.angle_alpha   90.00
_cell.angle_beta   90.00
_cell.angle_gamma   90.00
#
_symmetry.space_group_name_H-M   'P 1'
#
loop_
_entity.id
_entity.type
_entity.pdbx_description
1 polymer ?
#
loop_
_entity_poly.entity_id
_entity_poly.type
_entity_poly.pdbx_seq_one_letter_code
_entity_poly.pdbx_strand_id
1 'polypeptide(L)'
;MADDLAAARVKTVRDHMALECVQDWDGVIATFQHPRYEMHGTGAVYDGDKEVRGYFDASRATFPDLKNEIIAVAADGDTVLVEFWLSGTHLGPLRANGRTYEPTGRSFRNRMAATFEFAPGLDKIVCERPYSSTETRLRSLGLA
;
A
#
# COMPACT_ATOMS: atom_id res chain seq x y z
N MET A 1 -14.88 -15.34 18.66
CA MET A 1 -14.47 -14.45 19.76
C MET A 1 -13.75 -13.23 19.20
N ALA A 2 -13.81 -12.10 19.89
CA ALA A 2 -13.20 -10.85 19.40
C ALA A 2 -11.69 -10.98 19.13
N ASP A 3 -10.96 -11.68 20.01
CA ASP A 3 -9.52 -11.90 19.84
C ASP A 3 -9.20 -12.75 18.62
N ASP A 4 -10.04 -13.74 18.32
CA ASP A 4 -9.86 -14.60 17.16
C ASP A 4 -10.09 -13.82 15.86
N LEU A 5 -11.07 -12.91 15.83
CA LEU A 5 -11.32 -12.05 14.69
C LEU A 5 -10.18 -11.06 14.49
N ALA A 6 -9.69 -10.44 15.56
CA ALA A 6 -8.53 -9.55 15.50
C ALA A 6 -7.30 -10.27 14.94
N ALA A 7 -7.02 -11.49 15.41
CA ALA A 7 -5.91 -12.31 14.89
C ALA A 7 -6.10 -12.65 13.40
N ALA A 8 -7.33 -13.01 12.99
CA ALA A 8 -7.64 -13.32 11.59
C ALA A 8 -7.43 -12.08 10.69
N ARG A 9 -7.83 -10.90 11.16
CA ARG A 9 -7.64 -9.64 10.43
C ARG A 9 -6.16 -9.28 10.31
N VAL A 10 -5.39 -9.43 11.36
CA VAL A 10 -3.92 -9.23 11.33
C VAL A 10 -3.30 -10.17 10.31
N LYS A 11 -3.71 -11.44 10.29
CA LYS A 11 -3.24 -12.40 9.29
C LYS A 11 -3.58 -11.97 7.88
N THR A 12 -4.82 -11.53 7.63
CA THR A 12 -5.24 -11.02 6.32
C THR A 12 -4.34 -9.88 5.85
N VAL A 13 -4.04 -8.93 6.73
CA VAL A 13 -3.16 -7.79 6.40
C VAL A 13 -1.73 -8.25 6.10
N ARG A 14 -1.18 -9.15 6.90
CA ARG A 14 0.17 -9.70 6.66
C ARG A 14 0.25 -10.44 5.33
N ASP A 15 -0.76 -11.26 5.03
CA ASP A 15 -0.85 -11.98 3.75
C ASP A 15 -0.96 -11.01 2.57
N HIS A 16 -1.82 -9.99 2.69
CA HIS A 16 -1.99 -8.95 1.69
C HIS A 16 -0.65 -8.26 1.37
N MET A 17 0.07 -7.82 2.38
CA MET A 17 1.34 -7.13 2.20
C MET A 17 2.43 -8.03 1.63
N ALA A 18 2.47 -9.30 2.01
CA ALA A 18 3.39 -10.28 1.43
C ALA A 18 3.08 -10.55 -0.05
N LEU A 19 1.81 -10.66 -0.40
CA LEU A 19 1.37 -10.88 -1.80
C LEU A 19 1.70 -9.67 -2.69
N GLU A 20 1.64 -8.46 -2.16
CA GLU A 20 2.08 -7.26 -2.89
C GLU A 20 3.56 -7.32 -3.25
N CYS A 21 4.41 -7.84 -2.35
CA CYS A 21 5.86 -7.95 -2.61
C CYS A 21 6.19 -8.88 -3.76
N VAL A 22 5.39 -9.92 -3.99
CA VAL A 22 5.57 -10.87 -5.08
C VAL A 22 4.68 -10.59 -6.28
N GLN A 23 3.92 -9.48 -6.23
CA GLN A 23 3.03 -9.02 -7.30
C GLN A 23 1.97 -10.06 -7.69
N ASP A 24 1.50 -10.82 -6.73
CA ASP A 24 0.34 -11.69 -6.90
C ASP A 24 -0.95 -10.88 -6.75
N TRP A 25 -1.32 -10.16 -7.82
CA TRP A 25 -2.43 -9.23 -7.77
C TRP A 25 -3.78 -9.90 -7.55
N ASP A 26 -3.98 -11.09 -8.10
CA ASP A 26 -5.20 -11.86 -7.83
C ASP A 26 -5.29 -12.20 -6.35
N GLY A 27 -4.17 -12.61 -5.73
CA GLY A 27 -4.11 -12.87 -4.30
C GLY A 27 -4.35 -11.62 -3.46
N VAL A 28 -3.78 -10.47 -3.85
CA VAL A 28 -4.00 -9.20 -3.17
C VAL A 28 -5.48 -8.81 -3.23
N ILE A 29 -6.08 -8.85 -4.41
CA ILE A 29 -7.52 -8.54 -4.60
C ILE A 29 -8.40 -9.46 -3.75
N ALA A 30 -8.04 -10.74 -3.65
CA ALA A 30 -8.80 -11.71 -2.86
C ALA A 30 -8.81 -11.43 -1.35
N THR A 31 -7.90 -10.59 -0.84
CA THR A 31 -7.92 -10.16 0.56
C THR A 31 -9.00 -9.12 0.86
N PHE A 32 -9.57 -8.51 -0.18
CA PHE A 32 -10.63 -7.52 -0.06
C PHE A 32 -12.01 -8.16 -0.21
N GLN A 33 -13.00 -7.60 0.46
CA GLN A 33 -14.41 -7.81 0.14
C GLN A 33 -14.77 -7.00 -1.11
N HIS A 34 -14.28 -5.76 -1.17
CA HIS A 34 -14.35 -4.86 -2.31
C HIS A 34 -13.05 -4.06 -2.35
N PRO A 35 -12.23 -4.17 -3.43
CA PRO A 35 -10.95 -3.48 -3.50
C PRO A 35 -11.13 -1.96 -3.46
N ARG A 36 -10.44 -1.30 -2.52
CA ARG A 36 -10.45 0.15 -2.42
C ARG A 36 -9.19 0.65 -1.72
N TYR A 37 -8.54 1.65 -2.32
CA TYR A 37 -7.42 2.39 -1.74
C TYR A 37 -7.75 3.87 -1.68
N GLU A 38 -7.47 4.49 -0.53
CA GLU A 38 -7.54 5.94 -0.36
C GLU A 38 -6.14 6.44 -0.01
N MET A 39 -5.51 7.16 -0.93
CA MET A 39 -4.13 7.62 -0.78
C MET A 39 -4.08 8.94 -0.04
N HIS A 40 -3.50 8.95 1.16
CA HIS A 40 -3.37 10.17 1.95
C HIS A 40 -2.47 11.21 1.24
N GLY A 41 -1.32 10.79 0.72
CA GLY A 41 -0.33 11.72 0.16
C GLY A 41 -0.78 12.48 -1.09
N THR A 42 -1.64 11.87 -1.90
CA THR A 42 -2.12 12.47 -3.15
C THR A 42 -3.60 12.83 -3.13
N GLY A 43 -4.36 12.29 -2.20
CA GLY A 43 -5.82 12.37 -2.18
C GLY A 43 -6.51 11.48 -3.20
N ALA A 44 -5.77 10.66 -3.94
CA ALA A 44 -6.34 9.78 -4.94
C ALA A 44 -7.14 8.65 -4.30
N VAL A 45 -8.23 8.26 -4.95
CA VAL A 45 -9.06 7.11 -4.57
C VAL A 45 -9.10 6.15 -5.75
N TYR A 46 -8.83 4.88 -5.47
CA TYR A 46 -8.97 3.79 -6.43
C TYR A 46 -10.03 2.84 -5.90
N ASP A 47 -11.14 2.71 -6.62
CA ASP A 47 -12.29 1.92 -6.19
C ASP A 47 -12.64 0.87 -7.23
N GLY A 48 -12.74 -0.38 -6.77
CA GLY A 48 -13.05 -1.52 -7.61
C GLY A 48 -11.83 -2.17 -8.25
N ASP A 49 -12.04 -3.36 -8.78
CA ASP A 49 -10.97 -4.22 -9.31
C ASP A 49 -10.16 -3.53 -10.41
N LYS A 50 -10.82 -2.90 -11.36
CA LYS A 50 -10.15 -2.27 -12.50
C LYS A 50 -9.24 -1.10 -12.08
N GLU A 51 -9.76 -0.21 -11.24
CA GLU A 51 -8.99 0.96 -10.79
C GLU A 51 -7.82 0.55 -9.89
N VAL A 52 -8.04 -0.41 -9.01
CA VAL A 52 -7.01 -0.90 -8.10
C VAL A 52 -5.89 -1.61 -8.86
N ARG A 53 -6.21 -2.45 -9.85
CA ARG A 53 -5.19 -3.07 -10.71
C ARG A 53 -4.43 -2.03 -11.53
N GLY A 54 -5.11 -1.00 -12.02
CA GLY A 54 -4.46 0.12 -12.71
C GLY A 54 -3.46 0.84 -11.83
N TYR A 55 -3.79 1.04 -10.56
CA TYR A 55 -2.87 1.59 -9.57
C TYR A 55 -1.65 0.66 -9.36
N PHE A 56 -1.86 -0.65 -9.22
CA PHE A 56 -0.75 -1.60 -9.08
C PHE A 56 0.20 -1.51 -10.28
N ASP A 57 -0.34 -1.55 -11.50
CA ASP A 57 0.45 -1.47 -12.72
C ASP A 57 1.25 -0.18 -12.81
N ALA A 58 0.63 0.96 -12.51
CA ALA A 58 1.30 2.25 -12.55
C ALA A 58 2.42 2.35 -11.51
N SER A 59 2.19 1.89 -10.29
CA SER A 59 3.19 1.95 -9.23
C SER A 59 4.40 1.07 -9.54
N ARG A 60 4.19 -0.10 -10.15
CA ARG A 60 5.28 -1.03 -10.51
C ARG A 60 5.95 -0.67 -11.83
N ALA A 61 5.31 0.11 -12.68
CA ALA A 61 5.99 0.73 -13.81
C ALA A 61 7.06 1.74 -13.34
N THR A 62 6.76 2.49 -12.29
CA THR A 62 7.70 3.45 -11.68
C THR A 62 8.76 2.75 -10.84
N PHE A 63 8.34 1.83 -9.97
CA PHE A 63 9.19 1.09 -9.04
C PHE A 63 8.96 -0.42 -9.19
N PRO A 64 9.62 -1.09 -10.16
CA PRO A 64 9.37 -2.51 -10.43
C PRO A 64 9.70 -3.44 -9.27
N ASP A 65 10.62 -3.03 -8.40
CA ASP A 65 11.08 -3.78 -7.22
C ASP A 65 10.45 -3.30 -5.91
N LEU A 66 9.31 -2.62 -5.96
CA LEU A 66 8.66 -2.08 -4.77
C LEU A 66 8.37 -3.18 -3.76
N LYS A 67 8.83 -2.98 -2.52
CA LYS A 67 8.72 -3.93 -1.41
C LYS A 67 8.32 -3.24 -0.13
N ASN A 68 7.59 -3.95 0.70
CA ASN A 68 7.29 -3.53 2.07
C ASN A 68 7.97 -4.49 3.07
N GLU A 69 8.30 -3.95 4.24
CA GLU A 69 8.83 -4.71 5.37
C GLU A 69 8.11 -4.23 6.63
N ILE A 70 7.29 -5.08 7.21
CA ILE A 70 6.46 -4.73 8.38
C ILE A 70 7.34 -4.52 9.61
N ILE A 71 7.11 -3.41 10.30
CA ILE A 71 7.77 -3.07 11.58
C ILE A 71 6.86 -3.45 12.74
N ALA A 72 5.58 -3.04 12.69
CA ALA A 72 4.63 -3.27 13.77
C ALA A 72 3.20 -3.35 13.21
N VAL A 73 2.36 -4.15 13.86
CA VAL A 73 0.95 -4.30 13.52
C VAL A 73 0.15 -4.20 14.81
N ALA A 74 -0.95 -3.47 14.77
CA ALA A 74 -1.90 -3.37 15.87
C ALA A 74 -3.33 -3.43 15.32
N ALA A 75 -4.22 -4.06 16.08
CA ALA A 75 -5.64 -4.13 15.76
C ALA A 75 -6.45 -3.39 16.82
N ASP A 76 -7.40 -2.58 16.37
CA ASP A 76 -8.35 -1.88 17.26
C ASP A 76 -9.71 -1.82 16.57
N GLY A 77 -10.70 -2.48 17.13
CA GLY A 77 -12.03 -2.59 16.54
C GLY A 77 -11.97 -3.16 15.13
N ASP A 78 -12.60 -2.46 14.19
CA ASP A 78 -12.64 -2.87 12.78
C ASP A 78 -11.43 -2.34 11.96
N THR A 79 -10.38 -1.90 12.63
CA THR A 79 -9.18 -1.35 11.98
C THR A 79 -7.94 -2.13 12.37
N VAL A 80 -7.07 -2.39 11.39
CA VAL A 80 -5.69 -2.85 11.60
C VAL A 80 -4.74 -1.76 11.14
N LEU A 81 -3.78 -1.40 11.99
CA LEU A 81 -2.73 -0.42 11.68
C LEU A 81 -1.41 -1.15 11.47
N VAL A 82 -0.67 -0.70 10.47
CA VAL A 82 0.65 -1.25 10.16
C VAL A 82 1.64 -0.12 9.99
N GLU A 83 2.79 -0.23 10.66
CA GLU A 83 3.98 0.56 10.37
C GLU A 83 4.94 -0.31 9.58
N PHE A 84 5.54 0.23 8.51
CA PHE A 84 6.41 -0.55 7.63
C PHE A 84 7.42 0.33 6.90
N TRP A 85 8.49 -0.32 6.43
CA TRP A 85 9.37 0.27 5.45
C TRP A 85 8.86 -0.02 4.04
N LEU A 86 8.81 1.01 3.20
CA LEU A 86 8.58 0.84 1.76
C LEU A 86 9.88 1.21 1.05
N SER A 87 10.32 0.35 0.14
CA SER A 87 11.55 0.56 -0.63
C SER A 87 11.35 0.22 -2.10
N GLY A 88 12.11 0.87 -2.94
CA GLY A 88 12.09 0.63 -4.38
C GLY A 88 13.14 1.43 -5.11
N THR A 89 13.33 1.13 -6.39
CA THR A 89 14.25 1.80 -7.28
C THR A 89 13.47 2.53 -8.38
N HIS A 90 13.79 3.79 -8.59
CA HIS A 90 13.10 4.65 -9.56
C HIS A 90 13.58 4.34 -10.98
N LEU A 91 12.88 3.44 -11.65
CA LEU A 91 13.24 2.94 -13.00
C LEU A 91 12.23 3.31 -14.08
N GLY A 92 11.08 3.86 -13.74
CA GLY A 92 10.09 4.36 -14.66
C GLY A 92 9.65 5.80 -14.33
N PRO A 93 8.91 6.47 -15.24
CA PRO A 93 8.45 7.84 -14.99
C PRO A 93 7.62 7.93 -13.71
N LEU A 94 7.89 8.96 -12.90
CA LEU A 94 7.15 9.24 -11.66
C LEU A 94 6.31 10.50 -11.86
N ARG A 95 5.01 10.37 -11.69
CA ARG A 95 4.10 11.51 -11.71
C ARG A 95 3.80 11.96 -10.28
N ALA A 96 4.14 13.20 -9.97
CA ALA A 96 3.90 13.79 -8.66
C ALA A 96 3.79 15.31 -8.78
N ASN A 97 2.88 15.90 -8.02
CA ASN A 97 2.68 17.36 -7.95
C ASN A 97 2.45 18.01 -9.34
N GLY A 98 1.69 17.33 -10.22
CA GLY A 98 1.42 17.81 -11.56
C GLY A 98 2.62 17.75 -12.51
N ARG A 99 3.71 17.11 -12.14
CA ARG A 99 4.93 16.95 -12.93
C ARG A 99 5.21 15.48 -13.20
N THR A 100 5.97 15.24 -14.27
CA THR A 100 6.55 13.93 -14.56
C THR A 100 8.07 14.03 -14.38
N TYR A 101 8.61 13.15 -13.53
CA TYR A 101 10.05 13.03 -13.29
C TYR A 101 10.56 11.81 -14.02
N GLU A 102 11.58 12.00 -14.85
CA GLU A 102 12.23 10.89 -15.54
C GLU A 102 12.97 9.98 -14.54
N PRO A 103 13.16 8.70 -14.87
CA PRO A 103 13.83 7.76 -13.96
C PRO A 103 15.21 8.26 -13.52
N THR A 104 15.46 8.25 -12.22
CA THR A 104 16.75 8.64 -11.65
C THR A 104 17.70 7.46 -11.45
N GLY A 105 17.18 6.23 -11.45
CA GLY A 105 17.93 5.03 -11.06
C GLY A 105 18.24 4.97 -9.56
N ARG A 106 17.77 5.93 -8.77
CA ARG A 106 18.01 5.98 -7.32
C ARG A 106 16.98 5.14 -6.58
N SER A 107 17.39 4.63 -5.43
CA SER A 107 16.53 3.88 -4.53
C SER A 107 16.03 4.76 -3.38
N PHE A 108 14.86 4.42 -2.86
CA PHE A 108 14.35 4.99 -1.62
C PHE A 108 14.01 3.89 -0.63
N ARG A 109 14.01 4.26 0.65
CA ARG A 109 13.49 3.43 1.74
C ARG A 109 12.88 4.37 2.77
N ASN A 110 11.55 4.44 2.78
CA ASN A 110 10.80 5.36 3.61
C ASN A 110 9.95 4.61 4.62
N ARG A 111 9.86 5.14 5.84
CA ARG A 111 8.94 4.62 6.85
C ARG A 111 7.55 5.16 6.56
N MET A 112 6.58 4.26 6.56
CA MET A 112 5.19 4.54 6.28
C MET A 112 4.28 3.84 7.27
N ALA A 113 3.02 4.23 7.23
CA ALA A 113 1.95 3.55 7.92
C ALA A 113 0.76 3.37 6.97
N ALA A 114 -0.07 2.38 7.25
CA ALA A 114 -1.34 2.19 6.59
C ALA A 114 -2.39 1.74 7.58
N THR A 115 -3.64 2.12 7.34
CA THR A 115 -4.78 1.57 8.05
C THR A 115 -5.58 0.70 7.10
N PHE A 116 -6.04 -0.43 7.61
CA PHE A 116 -6.90 -1.37 6.89
C PHE A 116 -8.23 -1.45 7.61
N GLU A 117 -9.30 -1.05 6.93
CA GLU A 117 -10.65 -1.11 7.49
C GLU A 117 -11.32 -2.41 7.10
N PHE A 118 -12.06 -2.98 8.03
CA PHE A 118 -12.81 -4.22 7.86
C PHE A 118 -14.31 -3.99 8.07
N ALA A 119 -15.15 -4.71 7.33
CA ALA A 119 -16.57 -4.74 7.63
C ALA A 119 -16.82 -5.45 8.96
N PRO A 120 -17.84 -5.03 9.74
CA PRO A 120 -18.15 -5.68 11.03
C PRO A 120 -18.31 -7.20 10.89
N GLY A 121 -17.61 -7.95 11.75
CA GLY A 121 -17.67 -9.40 11.79
C GLY A 121 -16.91 -10.15 10.70
N LEU A 122 -16.26 -9.46 9.77
CA LEU A 122 -15.53 -10.07 8.65
C LEU A 122 -14.03 -9.87 8.76
N ASP A 123 -13.29 -10.78 8.14
CA ASP A 123 -11.83 -10.71 8.02
C ASP A 123 -11.36 -10.34 6.61
N LYS A 124 -12.22 -9.69 5.83
CA LYS A 124 -11.92 -9.14 4.51
C LYS A 124 -11.82 -7.63 4.57
N ILE A 125 -10.82 -7.07 3.90
CA ILE A 125 -10.55 -5.64 3.87
C ILE A 125 -11.61 -4.92 3.02
N VAL A 126 -12.09 -3.77 3.49
CA VAL A 126 -12.99 -2.90 2.70
C VAL A 126 -12.30 -1.63 2.22
N CYS A 127 -11.19 -1.24 2.83
CA CYS A 127 -10.40 -0.10 2.38
C CYS A 127 -8.99 -0.16 2.97
N GLU A 128 -7.99 0.11 2.14
CA GLU A 128 -6.64 0.41 2.61
C GLU A 128 -6.38 1.91 2.48
N ARG A 129 -5.83 2.52 3.53
CA ARG A 129 -5.42 3.94 3.55
C ARG A 129 -3.93 4.03 3.85
N PRO A 130 -3.07 4.08 2.81
CA PRO A 130 -1.65 4.33 3.03
C PRO A 130 -1.40 5.80 3.38
N TYR A 131 -0.57 6.03 4.38
CA TYR A 131 -0.13 7.35 4.79
C TYR A 131 1.33 7.52 4.38
N SER A 132 1.55 8.37 3.39
CA SER A 132 2.88 8.62 2.83
C SER A 132 3.08 10.10 2.57
N SER A 133 4.34 10.52 2.48
CA SER A 133 4.72 11.86 2.08
C SER A 133 5.35 11.83 0.70
N THR A 134 4.71 12.47 -0.27
CA THR A 134 5.26 12.66 -1.62
C THR A 134 6.57 13.42 -1.56
N GLU A 135 6.65 14.45 -0.73
CA GLU A 135 7.87 15.24 -0.56
C GLU A 135 9.03 14.39 -0.04
N THR A 136 8.78 13.56 0.98
CA THR A 136 9.82 12.67 1.51
C THR A 136 10.33 11.72 0.44
N ARG A 137 9.46 11.16 -0.39
CA ARG A 137 9.85 10.28 -1.49
C ARG A 137 10.69 11.02 -2.53
N LEU A 138 10.24 12.20 -2.97
CA LEU A 138 10.99 13.01 -3.93
C LEU A 138 12.36 13.39 -3.39
N ARG A 139 12.43 13.79 -2.12
CA ARG A 139 13.69 14.11 -1.45
C ARG A 139 14.63 12.92 -1.41
N SER A 140 14.13 11.74 -1.08
CA SER A 140 14.90 10.48 -1.09
C SER A 140 15.49 10.17 -2.46
N LEU A 141 14.79 10.55 -3.53
CA LEU A 141 15.23 10.35 -4.91
C LEU A 141 16.07 11.51 -5.45
N GLY A 142 16.35 12.52 -4.63
CA GLY A 142 17.11 13.70 -5.05
C GLY A 142 16.34 14.64 -5.97
N LEU A 143 15.00 14.61 -5.93
CA LEU A 143 14.12 15.39 -6.80
C LEU A 143 13.46 16.57 -6.08
N ALA A 144 13.74 16.76 -4.81
CA ALA A 144 13.22 17.87 -4.01
C ALA A 144 14.27 18.39 -3.04
#